data_58a86e2c7487805a1510f4ebed0d60cb
#
_entry.id   58a86e2c7487805a1510f4ebed0d60cb
#
_cell.length_a   1.000
_cell.length_b   1.000
_cell.length_c   1.000
_cell.angle_alpha   90.00
_cell.angle_beta   90.00
_cell.angle_gamma   90.00
#
_symmetry.space_group_name_H-M   'P 1'
#
loop_
_entity.id
_entity.type
_entity.pdbx_description
1 polymer ?
#
loop_
_entity_poly.entity_id
_entity_poly.type
_entity_poly.pdbx_seq_one_letter_code
_entity_poly.pdbx_strand_id
1 'polypeptide(L)'
;MILGTYRSFDEGARKNVDTSIHEFSKRITKLNLCELSYKYNYLYPPLVNDEDTFSFFIECASDVLGRDNVHIISKPLMTGEDFSYFCQSVPSVFFWYGGNNGSDNPLHSSKLVLNEDAIAGAASLFTDFAFKYLR
;
A
#
# COMPACT_ATOMS: atom_id res chain seq x y z
N MET A 1 6.89 -19.27 21.40
CA MET A 1 6.95 -17.95 20.74
C MET A 1 5.82 -17.86 19.73
N ILE A 2 5.09 -16.74 19.70
CA ILE A 2 4.04 -16.46 18.72
C ILE A 2 4.50 -15.25 17.92
N LEU A 3 4.48 -15.37 16.60
CA LEU A 3 4.76 -14.29 15.68
C LEU A 3 3.55 -14.08 14.78
N GLY A 4 3.22 -12.84 14.49
CA GLY A 4 2.09 -12.50 13.62
C GLY A 4 2.22 -11.11 13.03
N THR A 5 1.35 -10.83 12.09
CA THR A 5 1.17 -9.50 11.50
C THR A 5 -0.31 -9.23 11.34
N TYR A 6 -0.69 -7.98 11.42
CA TYR A 6 -2.03 -7.52 11.09
C TYR A 6 -1.97 -6.22 10.30
N ARG A 7 -3.05 -5.92 9.63
CA ARG A 7 -3.21 -4.70 8.86
C ARG A 7 -4.51 -4.01 9.23
N SER A 8 -4.52 -2.70 9.14
CA SER A 8 -5.69 -1.88 9.43
C SER A 8 -5.73 -0.68 8.49
N PHE A 9 -6.91 -0.27 8.11
CA PHE A 9 -7.13 0.97 7.35
C PHE A 9 -7.28 2.20 8.25
N ASP A 10 -7.31 2.00 9.56
CA ASP A 10 -7.52 3.05 10.55
C ASP A 10 -6.51 2.96 11.70
N GLU A 11 -5.94 4.10 12.03
CA GLU A 11 -4.92 4.21 13.08
C GLU A 11 -5.48 3.94 14.48
N GLY A 12 -6.72 4.33 14.75
CA GLY A 12 -7.40 4.05 16.02
C GLY A 12 -7.66 2.56 16.19
N ALA A 13 -8.16 1.90 15.13
CA ALA A 13 -8.35 0.46 15.12
C ALA A 13 -7.02 -0.28 15.32
N ARG A 14 -5.94 0.19 14.70
CA ARG A 14 -4.59 -0.36 14.90
C ARG A 14 -4.15 -0.32 16.36
N LYS A 15 -4.27 0.83 17.01
CA LYS A 15 -3.91 1.00 18.42
C LYS A 15 -4.76 0.11 19.34
N ASN A 16 -6.05 -0.01 19.05
CA ASN A 16 -6.95 -0.86 19.80
C ASN A 16 -6.57 -2.35 19.70
N VAL A 17 -6.18 -2.81 18.50
CA VAL A 17 -5.73 -4.20 18.28
C VAL A 17 -4.44 -4.46 19.06
N ASP A 18 -3.44 -3.57 18.97
CA ASP A 18 -2.19 -3.68 19.73
C ASP A 18 -2.44 -3.77 21.25
N THR A 19 -3.23 -2.84 21.77
CA THR A 19 -3.60 -2.82 23.19
C THR A 19 -4.31 -4.12 23.59
N SER A 20 -5.26 -4.58 22.79
CA SER A 20 -6.01 -5.80 23.06
C SER A 20 -5.12 -7.04 23.08
N ILE A 21 -4.23 -7.19 22.08
CA ILE A 21 -3.27 -8.31 22.04
C ILE A 21 -2.39 -8.30 23.29
N HIS A 22 -1.87 -7.14 23.69
CA HIS A 22 -1.03 -7.02 24.88
C HIS A 22 -1.78 -7.40 26.15
N GLU A 23 -2.99 -6.87 26.34
CA GLU A 23 -3.80 -7.16 27.55
C GLU A 23 -4.25 -8.64 27.61
N PHE A 24 -4.67 -9.23 26.50
CA PHE A 24 -4.98 -10.66 26.45
C PHE A 24 -3.74 -11.51 26.75
N SER A 25 -2.59 -11.16 26.19
CA SER A 25 -1.33 -11.87 26.45
C SER A 25 -0.95 -11.82 27.93
N LYS A 26 -1.08 -10.67 28.59
CA LYS A 26 -0.86 -10.53 30.06
C LYS A 26 -1.77 -11.44 30.87
N ARG A 27 -3.05 -11.50 30.53
CA ARG A 27 -4.01 -12.34 31.24
C ARG A 27 -3.67 -13.82 31.09
N ILE A 28 -3.38 -14.27 29.84
CA ILE A 28 -3.06 -15.68 29.58
C ILE A 28 -1.75 -16.09 30.27
N THR A 29 -0.71 -15.28 30.19
CA THR A 29 0.58 -15.61 30.83
C THR A 29 0.48 -15.63 32.35
N LYS A 30 -0.30 -14.73 32.97
CA LYS A 30 -0.57 -14.73 34.39
C LYS A 30 -1.30 -16.02 34.85
N LEU A 31 -2.30 -16.47 34.09
CA LEU A 31 -3.04 -17.70 34.38
C LEU A 31 -2.16 -18.95 34.31
N ASN A 32 -1.15 -18.93 33.44
CA ASN A 32 -0.28 -20.08 33.18
C ASN A 32 1.10 -19.96 33.88
N LEU A 33 1.26 -19.00 34.79
CA LEU A 33 2.52 -18.74 35.51
C LEU A 33 3.74 -18.57 34.62
N CYS A 34 3.51 -17.91 33.45
CA CYS A 34 4.54 -17.63 32.44
C CYS A 34 4.91 -16.14 32.47
N GLU A 35 6.11 -15.83 32.00
CA GLU A 35 6.53 -14.46 31.77
C GLU A 35 6.12 -14.02 30.36
N LEU A 36 5.68 -12.76 30.22
CA LEU A 36 5.36 -12.12 28.97
C LEU A 36 6.53 -11.28 28.49
N SER A 37 7.04 -11.61 27.29
CA SER A 37 7.82 -10.69 26.50
C SER A 37 6.98 -10.29 25.28
N TYR A 38 6.58 -9.02 25.22
CA TYR A 38 5.75 -8.49 24.13
C TYR A 38 6.51 -7.43 23.37
N LYS A 39 6.54 -7.55 22.04
CA LYS A 39 7.12 -6.54 21.17
C LYS A 39 6.18 -6.31 20.00
N TYR A 40 5.83 -5.06 19.79
CA TYR A 40 5.10 -4.60 18.61
C TYR A 40 5.97 -3.67 17.78
N ASN A 41 6.07 -3.94 16.49
CA ASN A 41 6.75 -3.08 15.54
C ASN A 41 5.70 -2.46 14.60
N TYR A 42 5.55 -1.16 14.69
CA TYR A 42 4.77 -0.41 13.72
C TYR A 42 5.59 -0.23 12.45
N LEU A 43 5.07 -0.73 11.32
CA LEU A 43 5.78 -0.64 10.05
C LEU A 43 5.28 0.53 9.21
N TYR A 44 4.03 0.47 8.74
CA TYR A 44 3.51 1.47 7.81
C TYR A 44 2.16 2.02 8.26
N PRO A 45 1.90 3.33 8.09
CA PRO A 45 0.57 3.89 8.24
C PRO A 45 -0.35 3.42 7.10
N PRO A 46 -1.68 3.59 7.22
CA PRO A 46 -2.57 3.42 6.08
C PRO A 46 -2.16 4.33 4.93
N LEU A 47 -2.11 3.77 3.71
CA LEU A 47 -1.89 4.53 2.51
C LEU A 47 -3.22 5.11 2.03
N VAL A 48 -3.30 6.43 1.94
CA VAL A 48 -4.47 7.15 1.45
C VAL A 48 -4.00 8.15 0.41
N ASN A 49 -4.54 8.06 -0.79
CA ASN A 49 -4.26 9.02 -1.85
C ASN A 49 -4.92 10.36 -1.53
N ASP A 50 -4.24 11.45 -1.83
CA ASP A 50 -4.81 12.79 -1.80
C ASP A 50 -5.88 12.93 -2.91
N GLU A 51 -7.04 13.47 -2.59
CA GLU A 51 -8.22 13.46 -3.47
C GLU A 51 -8.01 14.32 -4.72
N ASP A 52 -7.42 15.49 -4.57
CA ASP A 52 -7.18 16.42 -5.70
C ASP A 52 -6.08 15.86 -6.61
N THR A 53 -4.97 15.39 -6.02
CA THR A 53 -3.86 14.78 -6.77
C THR A 53 -4.31 13.50 -7.48
N PHE A 54 -5.16 12.70 -6.84
CA PHE A 54 -5.74 11.49 -7.44
C PHE A 54 -6.61 11.82 -8.65
N SER A 55 -7.50 12.79 -8.52
CA SER A 55 -8.39 13.21 -9.62
C SER A 55 -7.58 13.71 -10.82
N PHE A 56 -6.60 14.55 -10.57
CA PHE A 56 -5.69 15.05 -11.60
C PHE A 56 -4.86 13.91 -12.24
N PHE A 57 -4.40 12.95 -11.44
CA PHE A 57 -3.65 11.80 -11.95
C PHE A 57 -4.49 10.92 -12.87
N ILE A 58 -5.79 10.69 -12.56
CA ILE A 58 -6.71 9.92 -13.40
C ILE A 58 -6.89 10.57 -14.77
N GLU A 59 -6.94 11.90 -14.85
CA GLU A 59 -7.00 12.63 -16.13
C GLU A 59 -5.72 12.39 -16.95
N CYS A 60 -4.54 12.58 -16.34
CA CYS A 60 -3.26 12.32 -17.01
C CYS A 60 -3.12 10.87 -17.47
N ALA A 61 -3.49 9.92 -16.63
CA ALA A 61 -3.45 8.50 -16.97
C ALA A 61 -4.39 8.16 -18.13
N SER A 62 -5.58 8.74 -18.15
CA SER A 62 -6.54 8.56 -19.24
C SER A 62 -6.05 9.12 -20.57
N ASP A 63 -5.36 10.25 -20.55
CA ASP A 63 -4.77 10.88 -21.75
C ASP A 63 -3.62 10.05 -22.32
N VAL A 64 -2.75 9.51 -21.45
CA VAL A 64 -1.54 8.78 -21.87
C VAL A 64 -1.83 7.32 -22.22
N LEU A 65 -2.63 6.64 -21.40
CA LEU A 65 -2.85 5.20 -21.51
C LEU A 65 -4.17 4.84 -22.23
N GLY A 66 -5.05 5.81 -22.38
CA GLY A 66 -6.43 5.60 -22.80
C GLY A 66 -7.35 5.24 -21.63
N ARG A 67 -8.55 5.81 -21.67
CA ARG A 67 -9.54 5.69 -20.57
C ARG A 67 -9.91 4.24 -20.24
N ASP A 68 -9.96 3.38 -21.22
CA ASP A 68 -10.32 1.96 -21.05
C ASP A 68 -9.25 1.14 -20.30
N ASN A 69 -8.03 1.68 -20.19
CA ASN A 69 -6.92 1.08 -19.48
C ASN A 69 -6.74 1.63 -18.04
N VAL A 70 -7.59 2.57 -17.64
CA VAL A 70 -7.54 3.17 -16.29
C VAL A 70 -8.71 2.65 -15.46
N HIS A 71 -8.39 1.91 -14.40
CA HIS A 71 -9.38 1.27 -13.54
C HIS A 71 -9.28 1.78 -12.10
N ILE A 72 -10.40 2.25 -11.56
CA ILE A 72 -10.48 2.69 -10.17
C ILE A 72 -10.80 1.48 -9.29
N ILE A 73 -9.92 1.18 -8.34
CA ILE A 73 -10.14 0.12 -7.35
C ILE A 73 -11.07 0.67 -6.27
N SER A 74 -12.31 0.17 -6.24
CA SER A 74 -13.35 0.65 -5.32
C SER A 74 -13.22 0.10 -3.89
N LYS A 75 -12.45 -0.98 -3.69
CA LYS A 75 -12.24 -1.59 -2.38
C LYS A 75 -10.78 -1.46 -1.98
N PRO A 76 -10.47 -0.95 -0.78
CA PRO A 76 -9.09 -0.83 -0.33
C PRO A 76 -8.42 -2.22 -0.21
N LEU A 77 -7.12 -2.25 -0.47
CA LEU A 77 -6.31 -3.46 -0.40
C LEU A 77 -5.54 -3.54 0.92
N MET A 78 -5.52 -4.72 1.54
CA MET A 78 -4.79 -5.00 2.78
C MET A 78 -3.30 -5.25 2.50
N THR A 79 -2.65 -4.34 1.79
CA THR A 79 -1.20 -4.38 1.54
C THR A 79 -0.45 -3.46 2.52
N GLY A 80 0.86 -3.62 2.64
CA GLY A 80 1.74 -2.70 3.34
C GLY A 80 2.62 -2.01 2.31
N GLU A 81 2.75 -0.69 2.42
CA GLU A 81 3.48 0.13 1.47
C GLU A 81 4.17 1.30 2.20
N ASP A 82 5.50 1.42 2.06
CA ASP A 82 6.28 2.48 2.72
C ASP A 82 6.04 3.86 2.11
N PHE A 83 5.56 3.93 0.86
CA PHE A 83 5.10 5.17 0.24
C PHE A 83 4.01 5.89 1.06
N SER A 84 3.32 5.17 1.93
CA SER A 84 2.35 5.74 2.88
C SER A 84 2.93 6.85 3.77
N TYR A 85 4.25 6.85 4.03
CA TYR A 85 4.92 7.94 4.75
C TYR A 85 4.98 9.23 3.94
N PHE A 86 5.16 9.13 2.63
CA PHE A 86 5.09 10.31 1.74
C PHE A 86 3.68 10.90 1.73
N CYS A 87 2.65 10.06 1.67
CA CYS A 87 1.25 10.48 1.72
C CYS A 87 0.88 11.25 3.00
N GLN A 88 1.62 11.08 4.09
CA GLN A 88 1.42 11.87 5.31
C GLN A 88 2.06 13.25 5.28
N SER A 89 2.99 13.49 4.36
CA SER A 89 3.83 14.69 4.34
C SER A 89 3.51 15.61 3.17
N VAL A 90 3.11 15.05 2.04
CA VAL A 90 2.81 15.80 0.82
C VAL A 90 1.62 15.19 0.09
N PRO A 91 0.82 15.99 -0.67
CA PRO A 91 -0.20 15.46 -1.56
C PRO A 91 0.41 14.42 -2.48
N SER A 92 -0.14 13.21 -2.49
CA SER A 92 0.49 12.08 -3.16
C SER A 92 -0.55 11.14 -3.74
N VAL A 93 -0.17 10.44 -4.79
CA VAL A 93 -0.97 9.35 -5.39
C VAL A 93 -0.12 8.10 -5.55
N PHE A 94 -0.64 6.99 -5.07
CA PHE A 94 -0.11 5.66 -5.29
C PHE A 94 -1.06 4.87 -6.18
N PHE A 95 -0.53 4.17 -7.15
CA PHE A 95 -1.31 3.39 -8.11
C PHE A 95 -0.61 2.09 -8.48
N TRP A 96 -1.37 1.14 -8.96
CA TRP A 96 -0.85 -0.10 -9.52
C TRP A 96 -0.71 0.04 -11.03
N TYR A 97 0.46 -0.32 -11.54
CA TYR A 97 0.71 -0.34 -12.97
C TYR A 97 0.87 -1.78 -13.46
N GLY A 98 0.12 -2.15 -14.48
CA GLY A 98 0.13 -3.51 -15.03
C GLY A 98 1.42 -3.78 -15.79
N GLY A 99 2.25 -4.68 -15.28
CA GLY A 99 3.49 -5.13 -15.92
C GLY A 99 3.55 -6.64 -16.12
N ASN A 100 2.41 -7.34 -16.11
CA ASN A 100 2.37 -8.78 -16.28
C ASN A 100 2.67 -9.17 -17.74
N ASN A 101 3.55 -10.14 -17.93
CA ASN A 101 3.89 -10.72 -19.23
C ASN A 101 3.06 -11.98 -19.58
N GLY A 102 1.98 -12.25 -18.84
CA GLY A 102 1.16 -13.45 -18.99
C GLY A 102 1.62 -14.64 -18.14
N SER A 103 2.64 -14.48 -17.28
CA SER A 103 3.05 -15.52 -16.33
C SER A 103 2.25 -15.44 -15.03
N ASP A 104 2.03 -16.58 -14.38
CA ASP A 104 1.34 -16.69 -13.08
C ASP A 104 2.26 -16.43 -11.88
N ASN A 105 3.46 -15.91 -12.10
CA ASN A 105 4.41 -15.64 -11.01
C ASN A 105 4.00 -14.37 -10.24
N PRO A 106 3.74 -14.47 -8.93
CA PRO A 106 3.30 -13.31 -8.15
C PRO A 106 4.45 -12.32 -7.91
N LEU A 107 4.08 -11.11 -7.49
CA LEU A 107 5.04 -10.15 -6.94
C LEU A 107 5.90 -10.80 -5.84
N HIS A 108 7.16 -10.41 -5.76
CA HIS A 108 8.17 -10.96 -4.85
C HIS A 108 8.61 -12.42 -5.14
N SER A 109 8.16 -13.01 -6.24
CA SER A 109 8.72 -14.28 -6.70
C SER A 109 10.09 -14.07 -7.34
N SER A 110 11.04 -14.97 -7.05
CA SER A 110 12.33 -15.00 -7.76
C SER A 110 12.21 -15.36 -9.25
N LYS A 111 11.02 -15.78 -9.68
CA LYS A 111 10.69 -16.13 -11.07
C LYS A 111 9.82 -15.05 -11.74
N LEU A 112 9.63 -13.90 -11.08
CA LEU A 112 8.87 -12.80 -11.66
C LEU A 112 9.59 -12.29 -12.92
N VAL A 113 8.85 -12.23 -14.02
CA VAL A 113 9.28 -11.60 -15.27
C VAL A 113 8.27 -10.54 -15.63
N LEU A 114 8.75 -9.31 -15.79
CA LEU A 114 7.90 -8.19 -16.16
C LEU A 114 7.86 -8.04 -17.69
N ASN A 115 6.76 -7.48 -18.18
CA ASN A 115 6.68 -7.00 -19.56
C ASN A 115 7.45 -5.68 -19.67
N GLU A 116 8.56 -5.69 -20.41
CA GLU A 116 9.42 -4.51 -20.57
C GLU A 116 8.73 -3.39 -21.37
N ASP A 117 7.77 -3.72 -22.24
CA ASP A 117 6.97 -2.71 -22.98
C ASP A 117 6.18 -1.79 -22.02
N ALA A 118 5.87 -2.27 -20.81
CA ALA A 118 5.20 -1.47 -19.79
C ALA A 118 6.05 -0.29 -19.30
N ILE A 119 7.38 -0.36 -19.42
CA ILE A 119 8.30 0.68 -18.95
C ILE A 119 8.09 1.99 -19.69
N ALA A 120 7.93 1.94 -21.01
CA ALA A 120 7.72 3.14 -21.82
C ALA A 120 6.42 3.86 -21.48
N GLY A 121 5.33 3.10 -21.25
CA GLY A 121 4.05 3.65 -20.82
C GLY A 121 4.10 4.29 -19.45
N ALA A 122 4.75 3.63 -18.49
CA ALA A 122 4.95 4.18 -17.14
C ALA A 122 5.78 5.47 -17.17
N ALA A 123 6.89 5.49 -17.93
CA ALA A 123 7.73 6.68 -18.06
C ALA A 123 6.96 7.86 -18.69
N SER A 124 6.16 7.58 -19.71
CA SER A 124 5.30 8.59 -20.35
C SER A 124 4.28 9.17 -19.39
N LEU A 125 3.63 8.31 -18.59
CA LEU A 125 2.65 8.73 -17.58
C LEU A 125 3.29 9.64 -16.52
N PHE A 126 4.42 9.25 -15.93
CA PHE A 126 5.12 10.09 -14.95
C PHE A 126 5.58 11.42 -15.55
N THR A 127 6.04 11.40 -16.80
CA THR A 127 6.48 12.61 -17.49
C THR A 127 5.30 13.57 -17.72
N ASP A 128 4.20 13.08 -18.25
CA ASP A 128 3.00 13.88 -18.52
C ASP A 128 2.43 14.47 -17.24
N PHE A 129 2.31 13.64 -16.19
CA PHE A 129 1.85 14.09 -14.88
C PHE A 129 2.74 15.21 -14.34
N ALA A 130 4.07 15.04 -14.33
CA ALA A 130 5.00 16.05 -13.81
C ALA A 130 4.91 17.35 -14.60
N PHE A 131 4.88 17.29 -15.93
CA PHE A 131 4.78 18.49 -16.78
C PHE A 131 3.46 19.25 -16.59
N LYS A 132 2.36 18.54 -16.44
CA LYS A 132 1.04 19.16 -16.24
C LYS A 132 0.88 19.70 -14.82
N TYR A 133 1.44 19.02 -13.82
CA TYR A 133 1.35 19.41 -12.40
C TYR A 133 2.20 20.65 -12.06
N LEU A 134 3.32 20.86 -12.76
CA LEU A 134 4.24 21.97 -12.53
C LEU A 134 3.91 23.25 -13.33
N ARG A 135 2.84 23.24 -14.12
CA ARG A 135 2.38 24.42 -14.88
C ARG A 135 1.32 25.21 -14.14
#